data_555f4f246522144249848b5df7ace2ae
#
_entry.id   555f4f246522144249848b5df7ace2ae
#
_cell.length_a   1.000
_cell.length_b   1.000
_cell.length_c   1.000
_cell.angle_alpha   90.00
_cell.angle_beta   90.00
_cell.angle_gamma   90.00
#
_symmetry.space_group_name_H-M   'P 1'
#
loop_
_entity.id
_entity.type
_entity.pdbx_description
1 polymer ?
#
loop_
_entity_poly.entity_id
_entity_poly.type
_entity_poly.pdbx_seq_one_letter_code
_entity_poly.pdbx_strand_id
1 'polypeptide(L)'
;MGKRVRTRFAPSPTGYMHIGNLRTALYAYLIAKKYDGDFILRIEDTDQERYVEGAVDIIYDTLRTAGLKWDEGPDIGGPVGPYVQSERMGMFKGYAEQLVQSGHAYYCFCDKERLEEVRKIQEASRIAPMYDRHCRDLSPEEVQEKLDAGVPYVIRQKMPLEGTTTFHDEVYGDVTVENSTLDDQILIKTDGMPTYNFANVVDDHLMGITHVVRGNEYLASAPKYNLLYEAFGWDVPIYVHCAPVMKDQTHKLSKRNGDASFQDLMKKGYLPEAVVNFIALLGWGPNSEQEIFTMPELIDAFELSGLSKSPAIFDDQKLKAINAAYIRKLEPEAFRKLAMPYIQQTVHREDVDFALLCHVLQPRTELFTDIPEQVDFIDALPDYDLELYRHKKMKTTPETALEALQKVLPVLEALEDWNADAIHAALFELIGELGVKNGWLLWPVRTALSGKSFTPGGGVELCAILGKEDSLNRIRTGIARLSA
;
A
#
# COMPACT_ATOMS: atom_id res chain seq x y z
N MET A 1 -17.19 -24.98 20.92
CA MET A 1 -16.96 -23.62 20.39
C MET A 1 -15.56 -23.61 19.80
N GLY A 2 -15.40 -23.25 18.52
CA GLY A 2 -14.08 -23.10 17.91
C GLY A 2 -13.25 -22.03 18.65
N LYS A 3 -11.92 -22.13 18.57
CA LYS A 3 -11.04 -21.08 19.11
C LYS A 3 -11.38 -19.75 18.44
N ARG A 4 -11.39 -18.65 19.20
CA ARG A 4 -11.55 -17.28 18.65
C ARG A 4 -10.46 -17.04 17.61
N VAL A 5 -10.80 -16.50 16.45
CA VAL A 5 -9.82 -16.19 15.41
C VAL A 5 -8.88 -15.09 15.90
N ARG A 6 -7.60 -15.32 15.81
CA ARG A 6 -6.56 -14.35 16.20
C ARG A 6 -5.50 -14.32 15.12
N THR A 7 -5.27 -13.14 14.58
CA THR A 7 -4.24 -12.88 13.59
C THR A 7 -3.24 -11.85 14.11
N ARG A 8 -2.10 -11.73 13.47
CA ARG A 8 -1.13 -10.70 13.83
C ARG A 8 -0.50 -10.09 12.59
N PHE A 9 -0.15 -8.81 12.71
CA PHE A 9 0.87 -8.17 11.91
C PHE A 9 2.12 -8.00 12.78
N ALA A 10 3.25 -8.49 12.29
CA ALA A 10 4.49 -8.58 13.07
C ALA A 10 5.66 -7.94 12.30
N PRO A 11 5.64 -6.61 12.11
CA PRO A 11 6.66 -5.92 11.34
C PRO A 11 7.96 -5.71 12.13
N SER A 12 9.10 -5.79 11.42
CA SER A 12 10.37 -5.28 11.93
C SER A 12 10.47 -3.77 11.67
N PRO A 13 10.94 -2.95 12.62
CA PRO A 13 11.02 -1.49 12.51
C PRO A 13 12.21 -1.06 11.66
N THR A 14 12.11 -1.20 10.33
CA THR A 14 13.17 -0.95 9.34
C THR A 14 12.91 0.23 8.41
N GLY A 15 12.03 1.17 8.80
CA GLY A 15 11.65 2.36 8.04
C GLY A 15 10.27 2.28 7.38
N TYR A 16 10.08 2.97 6.26
CA TYR A 16 8.77 3.05 5.58
C TYR A 16 8.18 1.69 5.25
N MET A 17 6.86 1.59 5.41
CA MET A 17 6.15 0.33 5.17
C MET A 17 5.97 0.10 3.67
N HIS A 18 6.51 -1.01 3.17
CA HIS A 18 6.31 -1.45 1.81
C HIS A 18 4.85 -1.89 1.58
N ILE A 19 4.29 -1.60 0.40
CA ILE A 19 2.91 -1.96 0.05
C ILE A 19 2.64 -3.46 0.25
N GLY A 20 3.60 -4.34 -0.06
CA GLY A 20 3.48 -5.77 0.18
C GLY A 20 3.27 -6.13 1.66
N ASN A 21 3.95 -5.43 2.58
CA ASN A 21 3.78 -5.61 4.02
C ASN A 21 2.41 -5.09 4.48
N LEU A 22 1.99 -3.91 3.97
CA LEU A 22 0.66 -3.37 4.28
C LEU A 22 -0.45 -4.29 3.77
N ARG A 23 -0.28 -4.92 2.59
CA ARG A 23 -1.20 -5.94 2.08
C ARG A 23 -1.32 -7.13 3.02
N THR A 24 -0.19 -7.63 3.52
CA THR A 24 -0.17 -8.73 4.48
C THR A 24 -0.89 -8.35 5.77
N ALA A 25 -0.67 -7.12 6.26
CA ALA A 25 -1.39 -6.57 7.42
C ALA A 25 -2.90 -6.47 7.15
N LEU A 26 -3.29 -5.97 5.98
CA LEU A 26 -4.68 -5.85 5.56
C LEU A 26 -5.37 -7.22 5.51
N TYR A 27 -4.76 -8.23 4.91
CA TYR A 27 -5.37 -9.57 4.86
C TYR A 27 -5.50 -10.20 6.26
N ALA A 28 -4.49 -10.04 7.12
CA ALA A 28 -4.58 -10.48 8.50
C ALA A 28 -5.73 -9.76 9.25
N TYR A 29 -5.89 -8.45 9.03
CA TYR A 29 -6.98 -7.65 9.57
C TYR A 29 -8.35 -8.12 9.07
N LEU A 30 -8.49 -8.32 7.75
CA LEU A 30 -9.76 -8.77 7.14
C LEU A 30 -10.18 -10.14 7.66
N ILE A 31 -9.24 -11.09 7.79
CA ILE A 31 -9.51 -12.41 8.39
C ILE A 31 -10.00 -12.26 9.82
N ALA A 32 -9.31 -11.50 10.67
CA ALA A 32 -9.71 -11.31 12.05
C ALA A 32 -11.12 -10.70 12.15
N LYS A 33 -11.35 -9.60 11.42
CA LYS A 33 -12.63 -8.86 11.52
C LYS A 33 -13.80 -9.61 10.92
N LYS A 34 -13.60 -10.39 9.87
CA LYS A 34 -14.65 -11.24 9.29
C LYS A 34 -15.23 -12.25 10.29
N TYR A 35 -14.40 -12.77 11.17
CA TYR A 35 -14.80 -13.77 12.16
C TYR A 35 -14.96 -13.19 13.57
N ASP A 36 -15.15 -11.89 13.71
CA ASP A 36 -15.24 -11.18 15.00
C ASP A 36 -14.09 -11.53 15.95
N GLY A 37 -12.91 -11.67 15.37
CA GLY A 37 -11.67 -12.05 16.05
C GLY A 37 -10.78 -10.84 16.38
N ASP A 38 -9.55 -11.14 16.84
CA ASP A 38 -8.58 -10.14 17.26
C ASP A 38 -7.46 -9.99 16.23
N PHE A 39 -7.14 -8.75 15.88
CA PHE A 39 -5.97 -8.38 15.10
C PHE A 39 -4.90 -7.77 16.02
N ILE A 40 -3.75 -8.42 16.12
CA ILE A 40 -2.68 -8.07 17.04
C ILE A 40 -1.54 -7.38 16.30
N LEU A 41 -0.98 -6.32 16.86
CA LEU A 41 0.26 -5.72 16.42
C LEU A 41 1.41 -6.16 17.33
N ARG A 42 2.43 -6.83 16.76
CA ARG A 42 3.66 -7.22 17.46
C ARG A 42 4.86 -6.59 16.75
N ILE A 43 5.71 -5.88 17.47
CA ILE A 43 6.95 -5.31 16.91
C ILE A 43 8.08 -6.33 17.07
N GLU A 44 8.69 -6.73 15.95
CA GLU A 44 9.81 -7.67 15.90
C GLU A 44 11.12 -6.92 15.69
N ASP A 45 11.73 -6.47 16.78
CA ASP A 45 12.92 -5.63 16.85
C ASP A 45 14.21 -6.39 17.23
N THR A 46 14.21 -7.70 17.08
CA THR A 46 15.37 -8.55 17.45
C THR A 46 16.60 -8.37 16.56
N ASP A 47 16.44 -7.77 15.37
CA ASP A 47 17.51 -7.39 14.47
C ASP A 47 17.91 -5.93 14.69
N GLN A 48 18.75 -5.70 15.69
CA GLN A 48 19.19 -4.36 16.09
C GLN A 48 20.07 -3.65 15.05
N GLU A 49 20.69 -4.39 14.13
CA GLU A 49 21.53 -3.80 13.06
C GLU A 49 20.65 -3.08 12.01
N ARG A 50 19.41 -3.52 11.84
CA ARG A 50 18.45 -2.91 10.88
C ARG A 50 17.40 -2.02 11.54
N TYR A 51 17.48 -1.83 12.84
CA TYR A 51 16.58 -0.92 13.55
C TYR A 51 16.73 0.52 13.05
N VAL A 52 15.61 1.18 12.76
CA VAL A 52 15.56 2.60 12.37
C VAL A 52 14.76 3.37 13.41
N GLU A 53 15.35 4.38 14.00
CA GLU A 53 14.67 5.27 14.95
C GLU A 53 13.42 5.91 14.30
N GLY A 54 12.30 5.94 15.03
CA GLY A 54 11.02 6.45 14.52
C GLY A 54 10.25 5.48 13.61
N ALA A 55 10.81 4.31 13.26
CA ALA A 55 10.12 3.37 12.37
C ALA A 55 8.85 2.77 13.01
N VAL A 56 8.79 2.66 14.32
CA VAL A 56 7.60 2.19 15.05
C VAL A 56 6.45 3.18 14.89
N ASP A 57 6.72 4.48 15.02
CA ASP A 57 5.71 5.52 14.81
C ASP A 57 5.18 5.51 13.37
N ILE A 58 6.07 5.30 12.39
CA ILE A 58 5.67 5.14 10.98
C ILE A 58 4.75 3.93 10.80
N ILE A 59 4.98 2.82 11.50
CA ILE A 59 4.10 1.65 11.48
C ILE A 59 2.71 2.02 12.02
N TYR A 60 2.65 2.65 13.20
CA TYR A 60 1.40 3.09 13.81
C TYR A 60 0.62 4.04 12.89
N ASP A 61 1.28 5.07 12.39
CA ASP A 61 0.66 6.08 11.53
C ASP A 61 0.15 5.47 10.21
N THR A 62 0.93 4.54 9.63
CA THR A 62 0.51 3.82 8.41
C THR A 62 -0.76 3.01 8.66
N LEU A 63 -0.79 2.19 9.72
CA LEU A 63 -1.93 1.35 10.02
C LEU A 63 -3.17 2.17 10.37
N ARG A 64 -3.01 3.24 11.18
CA ARG A 64 -4.11 4.16 11.52
C ARG A 64 -4.67 4.86 10.29
N THR A 65 -3.80 5.37 9.43
CA THR A 65 -4.19 6.05 8.18
C THR A 65 -4.88 5.08 7.21
N ALA A 66 -4.42 3.83 7.16
CA ALA A 66 -5.05 2.77 6.38
C ALA A 66 -6.35 2.22 7.01
N GLY A 67 -6.75 2.69 8.19
CA GLY A 67 -7.95 2.23 8.89
C GLY A 67 -7.83 0.86 9.55
N LEU A 68 -6.61 0.32 9.69
CA LEU A 68 -6.34 -0.99 10.29
C LEU A 68 -6.13 -0.83 11.81
N LYS A 69 -7.21 -0.90 12.57
CA LYS A 69 -7.16 -0.78 14.04
C LYS A 69 -6.87 -2.15 14.66
N TRP A 70 -5.79 -2.22 15.44
CA TRP A 70 -5.45 -3.42 16.20
C TRP A 70 -6.17 -3.46 17.55
N ASP A 71 -6.42 -4.67 18.02
CA ASP A 71 -7.13 -4.92 19.28
C ASP A 71 -6.16 -5.07 20.46
N GLU A 72 -4.93 -5.47 20.18
CA GLU A 72 -3.83 -5.62 21.14
C GLU A 72 -2.53 -5.17 20.49
N GLY A 73 -1.66 -4.52 21.24
CA GLY A 73 -0.37 -4.04 20.71
C GLY A 73 0.45 -3.28 21.74
N PRO A 74 1.66 -2.81 21.35
CA PRO A 74 2.58 -2.16 22.29
C PRO A 74 2.03 -0.90 22.95
N ASP A 75 1.23 -0.11 22.21
CA ASP A 75 0.69 1.18 22.65
C ASP A 75 -0.63 1.07 23.41
N ILE A 76 -1.39 0.01 23.18
CA ILE A 76 -2.71 -0.19 23.80
C ILE A 76 -2.73 -1.33 24.82
N GLY A 77 -1.67 -2.15 24.87
CA GLY A 77 -1.59 -3.33 25.75
C GLY A 77 -2.48 -4.48 25.30
N GLY A 78 -2.75 -5.37 26.23
CA GLY A 78 -3.58 -6.58 26.07
C GLY A 78 -3.14 -7.71 27.00
N PRO A 79 -3.86 -8.86 26.99
CA PRO A 79 -3.66 -9.93 27.96
C PRO A 79 -2.40 -10.79 27.73
N VAL A 80 -1.78 -10.72 26.53
CA VAL A 80 -0.68 -11.62 26.13
C VAL A 80 0.65 -10.88 25.87
N GLY A 81 0.73 -9.63 26.33
CA GLY A 81 1.96 -8.82 26.22
C GLY A 81 3.16 -9.39 27.00
N PRO A 82 4.32 -8.76 26.86
CA PRO A 82 4.65 -7.59 26.01
C PRO A 82 4.50 -7.86 24.52
N TYR A 83 4.27 -6.79 23.72
CA TYR A 83 4.09 -6.90 22.27
C TYR A 83 5.30 -6.38 21.49
N VAL A 84 6.40 -6.08 22.16
CA VAL A 84 7.72 -5.79 21.59
C VAL A 84 8.61 -7.00 21.85
N GLN A 85 9.21 -7.56 20.83
CA GLN A 85 9.90 -8.85 20.92
C GLN A 85 11.15 -8.79 21.80
N SER A 86 11.88 -7.67 21.79
CA SER A 86 13.04 -7.46 22.68
C SER A 86 12.66 -7.47 24.18
N GLU A 87 11.46 -7.07 24.54
CA GLU A 87 10.97 -7.12 25.93
C GLU A 87 10.64 -8.55 26.41
N ARG A 88 10.57 -9.51 25.48
CA ARG A 88 10.26 -10.93 25.71
C ARG A 88 11.49 -11.83 25.77
N MET A 89 12.68 -11.27 25.59
CA MET A 89 13.94 -11.99 25.39
C MET A 89 14.23 -13.08 26.42
N GLY A 90 13.94 -12.83 27.68
CA GLY A 90 14.25 -13.77 28.76
C GLY A 90 13.52 -15.12 28.72
N MET A 91 12.41 -15.21 27.96
CA MET A 91 11.61 -16.45 27.93
C MET A 91 12.07 -17.46 26.87
N PHE A 92 12.62 -17.01 25.75
CA PHE A 92 12.93 -17.87 24.59
C PHE A 92 13.97 -18.95 24.92
N LYS A 93 14.96 -18.61 25.75
CA LYS A 93 16.00 -19.58 26.16
C LYS A 93 15.38 -20.77 26.89
N GLY A 94 14.41 -20.55 27.79
CA GLY A 94 13.73 -21.62 28.51
C GLY A 94 12.99 -22.60 27.59
N TYR A 95 12.32 -22.07 26.53
CA TYR A 95 11.68 -22.92 25.52
C TYR A 95 12.70 -23.71 24.70
N ALA A 96 13.84 -23.11 24.32
CA ALA A 96 14.89 -23.83 23.61
C ALA A 96 15.51 -24.94 24.49
N GLU A 97 15.75 -24.70 25.77
CA GLU A 97 16.25 -25.71 26.73
C GLU A 97 15.23 -26.83 26.92
N GLN A 98 13.93 -26.54 26.91
CA GLN A 98 12.88 -27.57 26.94
C GLN A 98 12.97 -28.49 25.71
N LEU A 99 13.25 -27.93 24.51
CA LEU A 99 13.48 -28.74 23.30
C LEU A 99 14.76 -29.58 23.40
N VAL A 100 15.81 -29.10 24.04
CA VAL A 100 17.02 -29.90 24.32
C VAL A 100 16.68 -31.06 25.21
N GLN A 101 15.95 -30.83 26.32
CA GLN A 101 15.53 -31.86 27.26
C GLN A 101 14.65 -32.95 26.64
N SER A 102 13.79 -32.55 25.68
CA SER A 102 12.91 -33.48 24.95
C SER A 102 13.57 -34.12 23.74
N GLY A 103 14.85 -33.81 23.43
CA GLY A 103 15.61 -34.39 22.34
C GLY A 103 15.31 -33.80 20.98
N HIS A 104 14.61 -32.65 20.88
CA HIS A 104 14.27 -31.96 19.66
C HIS A 104 15.22 -30.79 19.34
N ALA A 105 16.18 -30.50 20.22
CA ALA A 105 17.25 -29.54 20.01
C ALA A 105 18.55 -30.02 20.65
N TYR A 106 19.66 -29.35 20.39
CA TYR A 106 20.94 -29.66 20.96
C TYR A 106 21.88 -28.44 21.02
N TYR A 107 22.88 -28.50 21.90
CA TYR A 107 23.92 -27.47 21.99
C TYR A 107 24.96 -27.67 20.89
N CYS A 108 25.32 -26.60 20.21
CA CYS A 108 26.34 -26.58 19.17
C CYS A 108 27.45 -25.61 19.59
N PHE A 109 28.66 -26.12 19.67
CA PHE A 109 29.86 -25.40 20.14
C PHE A 109 30.80 -25.05 18.98
N CYS A 110 30.38 -25.16 17.72
CA CYS A 110 31.18 -24.79 16.55
C CYS A 110 31.42 -23.28 16.51
N ASP A 111 32.67 -22.89 16.34
CA ASP A 111 33.06 -21.50 16.07
C ASP A 111 32.79 -21.09 14.60
N LYS A 112 32.95 -19.80 14.34
CA LYS A 112 32.72 -19.23 13.00
C LYS A 112 33.70 -19.74 11.97
N GLU A 113 34.97 -19.91 12.37
CA GLU A 113 36.07 -20.35 11.50
C GLU A 113 35.77 -21.76 10.95
N ARG A 114 35.40 -22.68 11.83
CA ARG A 114 35.00 -24.04 11.44
C ARG A 114 33.78 -24.05 10.50
N LEU A 115 32.75 -23.28 10.83
CA LEU A 115 31.54 -23.21 10.01
C LEU A 115 31.83 -22.64 8.61
N GLU A 116 32.73 -21.65 8.52
CA GLU A 116 33.14 -21.10 7.24
C GLU A 116 33.97 -22.07 6.40
N GLU A 117 34.83 -22.87 7.05
CA GLU A 117 35.59 -23.93 6.38
C GLU A 117 34.66 -25.01 5.79
N VAL A 118 33.69 -25.48 6.58
CA VAL A 118 32.66 -26.44 6.11
C VAL A 118 31.90 -25.87 4.90
N ARG A 119 31.50 -24.61 4.97
CA ARG A 119 30.80 -23.94 3.88
C ARG A 119 31.66 -23.89 2.61
N LYS A 120 32.94 -23.52 2.70
CA LYS A 120 33.86 -23.48 1.57
C LYS A 120 34.02 -24.85 0.90
N ILE A 121 34.11 -25.92 1.71
CA ILE A 121 34.23 -27.29 1.21
C ILE A 121 32.94 -27.68 0.43
N GLN A 122 31.77 -27.37 1.00
CA GLN A 122 30.48 -27.68 0.37
C GLN A 122 30.30 -26.90 -0.94
N GLU A 123 30.62 -25.59 -0.96
CA GLU A 123 30.55 -24.76 -2.16
C GLU A 123 31.52 -25.28 -3.26
N ALA A 124 32.76 -25.66 -2.89
CA ALA A 124 33.71 -26.26 -3.83
C ALA A 124 33.22 -27.61 -4.41
N SER A 125 32.46 -28.36 -3.61
CA SER A 125 31.84 -29.64 -4.01
C SER A 125 30.48 -29.44 -4.69
N ARG A 126 30.01 -28.19 -4.90
CA ARG A 126 28.69 -27.84 -5.46
C ARG A 126 27.52 -28.42 -4.69
N ILE A 127 27.68 -28.58 -3.38
CA ILE A 127 26.64 -28.96 -2.44
C ILE A 127 26.07 -27.69 -1.82
N ALA A 128 24.75 -27.63 -1.68
CA ALA A 128 24.11 -26.49 -1.00
C ALA A 128 24.64 -26.38 0.44
N PRO A 129 25.09 -25.17 0.89
CA PRO A 129 25.64 -25.02 2.22
C PRO A 129 24.58 -25.35 3.30
N MET A 130 24.95 -26.28 4.17
CA MET A 130 24.16 -26.69 5.36
C MET A 130 25.11 -26.93 6.51
N TYR A 131 24.58 -26.81 7.74
CA TYR A 131 25.34 -27.22 8.91
C TYR A 131 25.61 -28.74 8.85
N ASP A 132 26.85 -29.16 9.03
CA ASP A 132 27.27 -30.57 8.94
C ASP A 132 26.88 -31.44 10.14
N ARG A 133 26.09 -30.90 11.07
CA ARG A 133 25.57 -31.59 12.25
C ARG A 133 26.65 -32.12 13.23
N HIS A 134 27.83 -31.52 13.20
CA HIS A 134 29.02 -31.98 13.97
C HIS A 134 28.73 -32.17 15.46
N CYS A 135 27.98 -31.27 16.11
CA CYS A 135 27.68 -31.35 17.55
C CYS A 135 26.38 -32.10 17.87
N ARG A 136 25.69 -32.64 16.86
CA ARG A 136 24.35 -33.22 16.98
C ARG A 136 24.31 -34.44 17.93
N ASP A 137 25.38 -35.25 17.92
CA ASP A 137 25.43 -36.53 18.61
C ASP A 137 26.50 -36.55 19.73
N LEU A 138 26.86 -35.35 20.25
CA LEU A 138 27.68 -35.25 21.45
C LEU A 138 26.96 -35.92 22.66
N SER A 139 27.73 -36.63 23.49
CA SER A 139 27.18 -37.23 24.70
C SER A 139 26.77 -36.16 25.71
N PRO A 140 25.83 -36.46 26.63
CA PRO A 140 25.48 -35.54 27.72
C PRO A 140 26.70 -35.08 28.54
N GLU A 141 27.68 -35.98 28.75
CA GLU A 141 28.91 -35.71 29.49
C GLU A 141 29.79 -34.70 28.72
N GLU A 142 30.00 -34.89 27.44
CA GLU A 142 30.75 -33.96 26.58
C GLU A 142 30.08 -32.57 26.50
N VAL A 143 28.76 -32.54 26.45
CA VAL A 143 27.99 -31.29 26.47
C VAL A 143 28.19 -30.58 27.82
N GLN A 144 28.07 -31.30 28.94
CA GLN A 144 28.20 -30.72 30.28
C GLN A 144 29.63 -30.21 30.53
N GLU A 145 30.64 -30.96 30.12
CA GLU A 145 32.04 -30.51 30.21
C GLU A 145 32.29 -29.18 29.49
N LYS A 146 31.76 -29.04 28.27
CA LYS A 146 31.88 -27.80 27.50
C LYS A 146 31.12 -26.65 28.11
N LEU A 147 29.93 -26.88 28.66
CA LEU A 147 29.14 -25.88 29.36
C LEU A 147 29.85 -25.40 30.63
N ASP A 148 30.38 -26.33 31.42
CA ASP A 148 31.12 -26.01 32.65
C ASP A 148 32.43 -25.28 32.37
N ALA A 149 33.07 -25.55 31.24
CA ALA A 149 34.23 -24.83 30.73
C ALA A 149 33.89 -23.44 30.16
N GLY A 150 32.60 -23.07 30.09
CA GLY A 150 32.16 -21.78 29.57
C GLY A 150 32.37 -21.61 28.05
N VAL A 151 32.42 -22.71 27.28
CA VAL A 151 32.56 -22.66 25.84
C VAL A 151 31.32 -21.98 25.21
N PRO A 152 31.47 -20.95 24.38
CA PRO A 152 30.35 -20.33 23.69
C PRO A 152 29.57 -21.34 22.87
N TYR A 153 28.23 -21.22 22.88
CA TYR A 153 27.36 -22.16 22.19
C TYR A 153 26.16 -21.44 21.53
N VAL A 154 25.54 -22.14 20.59
CA VAL A 154 24.19 -21.87 20.09
C VAL A 154 23.30 -23.09 20.37
N ILE A 155 21.99 -22.92 20.41
CA ILE A 155 21.04 -24.04 20.45
C ILE A 155 20.47 -24.22 19.06
N ARG A 156 20.53 -25.44 18.52
CA ARG A 156 20.01 -25.80 17.19
C ARG A 156 18.83 -26.75 17.31
N GLN A 157 17.86 -26.57 16.41
CA GLN A 157 16.78 -27.53 16.22
C GLN A 157 17.31 -28.83 15.64
N LYS A 158 16.87 -29.96 16.16
CA LYS A 158 17.27 -31.30 15.71
C LYS A 158 16.28 -31.79 14.65
N MET A 159 16.55 -31.48 13.35
CA MET A 159 15.70 -31.90 12.24
C MET A 159 15.67 -33.41 12.06
N PRO A 160 14.54 -34.02 11.66
CA PRO A 160 14.51 -35.40 11.18
C PRO A 160 15.46 -35.57 9.97
N LEU A 161 16.16 -36.70 9.90
CA LEU A 161 17.13 -36.97 8.82
C LEU A 161 16.48 -37.63 7.60
N GLU A 162 15.40 -38.38 7.84
CA GLU A 162 14.70 -39.20 6.85
C GLU A 162 13.21 -38.84 6.82
N GLY A 163 12.53 -39.29 5.76
CA GLY A 163 11.10 -39.03 5.57
C GLY A 163 10.81 -37.62 5.06
N THR A 164 9.56 -37.25 5.16
CA THR A 164 9.03 -35.96 4.65
C THR A 164 8.27 -35.22 5.72
N THR A 165 8.25 -33.89 5.63
CA THR A 165 7.38 -33.02 6.39
C THR A 165 6.39 -32.35 5.45
N THR A 166 5.09 -32.51 5.74
CA THR A 166 3.99 -31.88 4.99
C THR A 166 3.26 -30.86 5.86
N PHE A 167 2.97 -29.70 5.29
CA PHE A 167 2.08 -28.72 5.91
C PHE A 167 1.03 -28.24 4.90
N HIS A 168 -0.12 -27.83 5.41
CA HIS A 168 -1.17 -27.24 4.60
C HIS A 168 -1.06 -25.72 4.60
N ASP A 169 -1.21 -25.11 3.41
CA ASP A 169 -1.30 -23.67 3.20
C ASP A 169 -2.57 -23.34 2.45
N GLU A 170 -3.35 -22.39 2.94
CA GLU A 170 -4.65 -22.03 2.35
C GLU A 170 -4.54 -21.54 0.89
N VAL A 171 -3.37 -21.00 0.52
CA VAL A 171 -3.13 -20.51 -0.85
C VAL A 171 -2.46 -21.58 -1.72
N TYR A 172 -1.41 -22.23 -1.20
CA TYR A 172 -0.59 -23.17 -2.00
C TYR A 172 -1.05 -24.62 -1.90
N GLY A 173 -1.93 -24.96 -0.94
CA GLY A 173 -2.35 -26.34 -0.66
C GLY A 173 -1.28 -27.10 0.12
N ASP A 174 -1.28 -28.41 0.01
CA ASP A 174 -0.31 -29.26 0.71
C ASP A 174 1.08 -29.12 0.10
N VAL A 175 2.04 -28.73 0.94
CA VAL A 175 3.45 -28.57 0.58
C VAL A 175 4.26 -29.60 1.34
N THR A 176 4.93 -30.48 0.61
CA THR A 176 5.75 -31.56 1.15
C THR A 176 7.22 -31.34 0.81
N VAL A 177 8.09 -31.47 1.79
CA VAL A 177 9.55 -31.37 1.62
C VAL A 177 10.25 -32.59 2.22
N GLU A 178 11.36 -33.00 1.58
CA GLU A 178 12.24 -34.04 2.12
C GLU A 178 12.98 -33.52 3.36
N ASN A 179 12.92 -34.22 4.48
CA ASN A 179 13.55 -33.81 5.73
C ASN A 179 15.08 -33.68 5.61
N SER A 180 15.70 -34.47 4.74
CA SER A 180 17.14 -34.41 4.44
C SER A 180 17.58 -33.02 3.90
N THR A 181 16.66 -32.24 3.33
CA THR A 181 16.93 -30.91 2.82
C THR A 181 16.79 -29.81 3.89
N LEU A 182 16.31 -30.16 5.08
CA LEU A 182 16.14 -29.21 6.19
C LEU A 182 17.44 -29.08 6.98
N ASP A 183 17.95 -27.85 7.07
CA ASP A 183 19.12 -27.55 7.90
C ASP A 183 18.74 -27.45 9.39
N ASP A 184 19.58 -27.96 10.27
CA ASP A 184 19.46 -27.81 11.74
C ASP A 184 19.65 -26.32 12.10
N GLN A 185 18.56 -25.56 12.01
CA GLN A 185 18.57 -24.10 12.21
C GLN A 185 18.93 -23.71 13.65
N ILE A 186 19.57 -22.56 13.81
CA ILE A 186 19.81 -21.98 15.13
C ILE A 186 18.48 -21.47 15.70
N LEU A 187 18.19 -21.83 16.94
CA LEU A 187 17.07 -21.34 17.74
C LEU A 187 17.52 -20.15 18.61
N ILE A 188 18.63 -20.35 19.38
CA ILE A 188 19.23 -19.33 20.25
C ILE A 188 20.65 -19.07 19.77
N LYS A 189 20.99 -17.81 19.57
CA LYS A 189 22.32 -17.33 19.20
C LYS A 189 23.27 -17.31 20.42
N THR A 190 24.57 -17.13 20.19
CA THR A 190 25.60 -17.06 21.21
C THR A 190 25.38 -15.94 22.23
N ASP A 191 24.74 -14.83 21.81
CA ASP A 191 24.36 -13.70 22.67
C ASP A 191 23.10 -13.97 23.52
N GLY A 192 22.52 -15.16 23.40
CA GLY A 192 21.27 -15.54 24.08
C GLY A 192 20.00 -15.09 23.36
N MET A 193 20.12 -14.37 22.24
CA MET A 193 19.00 -13.90 21.43
C MET A 193 18.37 -15.04 20.62
N PRO A 194 17.04 -15.12 20.51
CA PRO A 194 16.42 -16.06 19.59
C PRO A 194 16.66 -15.63 18.15
N THR A 195 16.62 -16.60 17.24
CA THR A 195 16.46 -16.27 15.82
C THR A 195 15.00 -15.93 15.52
N TYR A 196 14.79 -15.21 14.44
CA TYR A 196 13.43 -14.90 13.94
C TYR A 196 12.56 -16.16 13.82
N ASN A 197 13.10 -17.22 13.21
CA ASN A 197 12.37 -18.46 12.97
C ASN A 197 11.89 -19.16 14.26
N PHE A 198 12.58 -18.97 15.35
CA PHE A 198 12.19 -19.53 16.65
C PHE A 198 11.25 -18.60 17.40
N ALA A 199 11.61 -17.33 17.49
CA ALA A 199 10.84 -16.34 18.24
C ALA A 199 9.39 -16.22 17.72
N ASN A 200 9.19 -16.22 16.39
CA ASN A 200 7.84 -16.10 15.83
C ASN A 200 6.94 -17.28 16.19
N VAL A 201 7.45 -18.50 16.23
CA VAL A 201 6.67 -19.71 16.59
C VAL A 201 6.27 -19.66 18.07
N VAL A 202 7.21 -19.33 18.96
CA VAL A 202 6.93 -19.22 20.41
C VAL A 202 5.93 -18.11 20.69
N ASP A 203 6.13 -16.93 20.07
CA ASP A 203 5.25 -15.79 20.26
C ASP A 203 3.85 -16.05 19.69
N ASP A 204 3.75 -16.61 18.48
CA ASP A 204 2.47 -16.95 17.87
C ASP A 204 1.68 -17.94 18.74
N HIS A 205 2.35 -18.95 19.33
CA HIS A 205 1.70 -19.85 20.27
C HIS A 205 1.23 -19.13 21.54
N LEU A 206 2.11 -18.37 22.20
CA LEU A 206 1.81 -17.70 23.47
C LEU A 206 0.76 -16.59 23.32
N MET A 207 0.68 -15.98 22.15
CA MET A 207 -0.35 -14.99 21.83
C MET A 207 -1.63 -15.61 21.27
N GLY A 208 -1.68 -16.96 21.17
CA GLY A 208 -2.86 -17.69 20.71
C GLY A 208 -3.22 -17.43 19.24
N ILE A 209 -2.23 -17.16 18.40
CA ILE A 209 -2.44 -16.89 16.99
C ILE A 209 -2.99 -18.14 16.30
N THR A 210 -4.09 -17.97 15.58
CA THR A 210 -4.77 -19.05 14.85
C THR A 210 -4.48 -19.04 13.35
N HIS A 211 -4.21 -17.87 12.79
CA HIS A 211 -3.91 -17.68 11.36
C HIS A 211 -2.65 -16.85 11.19
N VAL A 212 -1.69 -17.38 10.44
CA VAL A 212 -0.42 -16.74 10.15
C VAL A 212 -0.41 -16.28 8.70
N VAL A 213 -0.63 -14.98 8.48
CA VAL A 213 -0.57 -14.35 7.15
C VAL A 213 0.80 -13.71 6.95
N ARG A 214 1.49 -14.04 5.86
CA ARG A 214 2.84 -13.51 5.54
C ARG A 214 3.21 -13.73 4.08
N GLY A 215 4.35 -13.20 3.64
CA GLY A 215 4.84 -13.37 2.27
C GLY A 215 5.28 -14.81 1.97
N ASN A 216 5.25 -15.18 0.70
CA ASN A 216 5.59 -16.53 0.24
C ASN A 216 7.09 -16.88 0.38
N GLU A 217 7.95 -15.94 0.69
CA GLU A 217 9.36 -16.17 1.02
C GLU A 217 9.54 -17.07 2.25
N TYR A 218 8.52 -17.18 3.09
CA TYR A 218 8.54 -18.04 4.27
C TYR A 218 8.06 -19.47 4.01
N LEU A 219 7.57 -19.79 2.82
CA LEU A 219 7.15 -21.17 2.46
C LEU A 219 8.25 -22.19 2.70
N ALA A 220 9.49 -21.88 2.33
CA ALA A 220 10.64 -22.76 2.54
C ALA A 220 11.00 -22.97 4.02
N SER A 221 10.58 -22.08 4.90
CA SER A 221 10.81 -22.18 6.34
C SER A 221 9.65 -22.84 7.09
N ALA A 222 8.46 -22.90 6.50
CA ALA A 222 7.26 -23.41 7.16
C ALA A 222 7.39 -24.86 7.68
N PRO A 223 8.08 -25.80 6.99
CA PRO A 223 8.31 -27.14 7.52
C PRO A 223 9.05 -27.12 8.85
N LYS A 224 10.03 -26.23 9.00
CA LYS A 224 10.81 -26.09 10.25
C LYS A 224 9.93 -25.59 11.40
N TYR A 225 8.95 -24.71 11.09
CA TYR A 225 7.99 -24.22 12.08
C TYR A 225 7.03 -25.33 12.52
N ASN A 226 6.51 -26.11 11.57
CA ASN A 226 5.67 -27.28 11.90
C ASN A 226 6.38 -28.25 12.85
N LEU A 227 7.63 -28.58 12.55
CA LEU A 227 8.44 -29.45 13.40
C LEU A 227 8.67 -28.84 14.81
N LEU A 228 8.68 -27.50 14.97
CA LEU A 228 8.71 -26.85 16.27
C LEU A 228 7.38 -27.01 17.01
N TYR A 229 6.25 -26.73 16.33
CA TYR A 229 4.93 -26.93 16.94
C TYR A 229 4.73 -28.38 17.38
N GLU A 230 5.10 -29.36 16.53
CA GLU A 230 5.04 -30.79 16.84
C GLU A 230 5.91 -31.15 18.02
N ALA A 231 7.16 -30.66 18.07
CA ALA A 231 8.11 -30.93 19.15
C ALA A 231 7.64 -30.41 20.52
N PHE A 232 6.87 -29.31 20.53
CA PHE A 232 6.24 -28.78 21.73
C PHE A 232 4.88 -29.40 22.04
N GLY A 233 4.29 -30.16 21.13
CA GLY A 233 2.90 -30.63 21.21
C GLY A 233 1.86 -29.51 21.10
N TRP A 234 2.19 -28.45 20.38
CA TRP A 234 1.32 -27.31 20.15
C TRP A 234 0.51 -27.46 18.87
N ASP A 235 -0.68 -26.84 18.83
CA ASP A 235 -1.47 -26.79 17.60
C ASP A 235 -0.77 -25.90 16.57
N VAL A 236 -0.68 -26.39 15.33
CA VAL A 236 -0.16 -25.63 14.20
C VAL A 236 -1.20 -24.62 13.76
N PRO A 237 -0.84 -23.33 13.56
CA PRO A 237 -1.77 -22.33 13.02
C PRO A 237 -2.07 -22.58 11.55
N ILE A 238 -3.16 -22.00 11.08
CA ILE A 238 -3.50 -21.97 9.65
C ILE A 238 -2.53 -21.03 8.95
N TYR A 239 -1.83 -21.52 7.93
CA TYR A 239 -0.91 -20.73 7.13
C TYR A 239 -1.59 -20.12 5.90
N VAL A 240 -1.29 -18.84 5.66
CA VAL A 240 -1.74 -18.06 4.50
C VAL A 240 -0.53 -17.34 3.92
N HIS A 241 0.15 -17.95 2.95
CA HIS A 241 1.29 -17.32 2.30
C HIS A 241 0.86 -16.54 1.06
N CYS A 242 1.10 -15.24 1.06
CA CYS A 242 0.71 -14.34 -0.03
C CYS A 242 1.76 -14.30 -1.12
N ALA A 243 1.35 -14.42 -2.37
CA ALA A 243 2.24 -14.25 -3.53
C ALA A 243 2.86 -12.84 -3.55
N PRO A 244 4.05 -12.63 -4.13
CA PRO A 244 4.74 -11.34 -4.10
C PRO A 244 4.00 -10.29 -4.94
N VAL A 245 4.20 -9.00 -4.58
CA VAL A 245 3.83 -7.87 -5.42
C VAL A 245 5.01 -7.53 -6.33
N MET A 246 4.76 -7.49 -7.62
CA MET A 246 5.75 -7.23 -8.66
C MET A 246 5.54 -5.85 -9.27
N LYS A 247 6.60 -5.23 -9.74
CA LYS A 247 6.54 -4.02 -10.55
C LYS A 247 6.11 -4.34 -11.99
N ASP A 248 6.65 -5.43 -12.52
CA ASP A 248 6.39 -5.98 -13.84
C ASP A 248 6.55 -7.50 -13.80
N GLN A 249 6.49 -8.18 -14.93
CA GLN A 249 6.59 -9.64 -15.00
C GLN A 249 7.89 -10.24 -14.46
N THR A 250 8.96 -9.44 -14.35
CA THR A 250 10.31 -9.89 -14.01
C THR A 250 10.89 -9.26 -12.74
N HIS A 251 10.45 -8.06 -12.38
CA HIS A 251 11.01 -7.29 -11.29
C HIS A 251 10.05 -7.20 -10.11
N LYS A 252 10.56 -7.52 -8.92
CA LYS A 252 9.83 -7.26 -7.68
C LYS A 252 9.67 -5.76 -7.44
N LEU A 253 8.53 -5.36 -6.90
CA LEU A 253 8.34 -4.01 -6.41
C LEU A 253 9.33 -3.76 -5.26
N SER A 254 10.13 -2.68 -5.34
CA SER A 254 11.18 -2.40 -4.36
C SER A 254 11.18 -0.94 -3.91
N LYS A 255 11.60 -0.69 -2.66
CA LYS A 255 11.74 0.66 -2.07
C LYS A 255 12.64 1.60 -2.90
N ARG A 256 13.60 1.07 -3.68
CA ARG A 256 14.53 1.85 -4.49
C ARG A 256 13.89 2.54 -5.70
N ASN A 257 12.68 2.14 -6.07
CA ASN A 257 11.98 2.64 -7.26
C ASN A 257 10.95 3.75 -6.96
N GLY A 258 10.90 4.26 -5.72
CA GLY A 258 10.10 5.45 -5.35
C GLY A 258 8.58 5.26 -5.22
N ASP A 259 8.02 4.12 -5.65
CA ASP A 259 6.56 3.90 -5.68
C ASP A 259 6.10 2.74 -4.78
N ALA A 260 6.97 2.30 -3.87
CA ALA A 260 6.75 1.08 -3.12
C ALA A 260 6.26 1.29 -1.68
N SER A 261 6.13 2.53 -1.19
CA SER A 261 5.66 2.82 0.15
C SER A 261 4.28 3.47 0.17
N PHE A 262 3.53 3.18 1.23
CA PHE A 262 2.23 3.82 1.47
C PHE A 262 2.39 5.34 1.59
N GLN A 263 3.44 5.81 2.28
CA GLN A 263 3.72 7.23 2.48
C GLN A 263 3.97 7.98 1.17
N ASP A 264 4.64 7.33 0.20
CA ASP A 264 4.89 7.95 -1.11
C ASP A 264 3.60 8.11 -1.90
N LEU A 265 2.66 7.16 -1.79
CA LEU A 265 1.35 7.28 -2.41
C LEU A 265 0.51 8.40 -1.77
N MET A 266 0.57 8.55 -0.43
CA MET A 266 -0.10 9.68 0.25
C MET A 266 0.44 11.02 -0.23
N LYS A 267 1.78 11.16 -0.38
CA LYS A 267 2.42 12.39 -0.93
C LYS A 267 2.00 12.68 -2.36
N LYS A 268 1.69 11.66 -3.17
CA LYS A 268 1.18 11.82 -4.53
C LYS A 268 -0.31 12.22 -4.59
N GLY A 269 -0.98 12.37 -3.45
CA GLY A 269 -2.37 12.79 -3.37
C GLY A 269 -3.40 11.70 -3.58
N TYR A 270 -3.03 10.43 -3.35
CA TYR A 270 -3.99 9.34 -3.28
C TYR A 270 -4.76 9.37 -1.96
N LEU A 271 -6.04 8.99 -2.01
CA LEU A 271 -6.84 8.76 -0.80
C LEU A 271 -6.42 7.45 -0.12
N PRO A 272 -6.28 7.42 1.21
CA PRO A 272 -5.92 6.21 1.94
C PRO A 272 -6.86 5.03 1.64
N GLU A 273 -8.16 5.28 1.61
CA GLU A 273 -9.19 4.27 1.35
C GLU A 273 -9.06 3.67 -0.06
N ALA A 274 -8.72 4.50 -1.05
CA ALA A 274 -8.49 4.05 -2.43
C ALA A 274 -7.26 3.16 -2.52
N VAL A 275 -6.18 3.53 -1.82
CA VAL A 275 -4.95 2.72 -1.77
C VAL A 275 -5.21 1.40 -1.06
N VAL A 276 -5.94 1.39 0.06
CA VAL A 276 -6.32 0.17 0.79
C VAL A 276 -7.15 -0.76 -0.09
N ASN A 277 -8.17 -0.23 -0.79
CA ASN A 277 -8.97 -0.99 -1.74
C ASN A 277 -8.12 -1.60 -2.86
N PHE A 278 -7.23 -0.80 -3.46
CA PHE A 278 -6.32 -1.28 -4.50
C PHE A 278 -5.40 -2.39 -3.98
N ILE A 279 -4.82 -2.21 -2.79
CA ILE A 279 -3.94 -3.19 -2.14
C ILE A 279 -4.70 -4.49 -1.85
N ALA A 280 -5.97 -4.42 -1.45
CA ALA A 280 -6.79 -5.61 -1.25
C ALA A 280 -6.90 -6.45 -2.52
N LEU A 281 -7.06 -5.82 -3.68
CA LEU A 281 -7.16 -6.49 -4.98
C LEU A 281 -5.81 -6.99 -5.53
N LEU A 282 -4.69 -6.67 -4.89
CA LEU A 282 -3.37 -7.17 -5.30
C LEU A 282 -3.16 -8.63 -4.86
N GLY A 283 -3.64 -9.57 -5.66
CA GLY A 283 -3.52 -11.00 -5.41
C GLY A 283 -4.71 -11.61 -4.67
N TRP A 284 -5.80 -10.87 -4.52
CA TRP A 284 -7.10 -11.38 -4.12
C TRP A 284 -8.17 -10.92 -5.11
N GLY A 285 -9.08 -11.80 -5.45
CA GLY A 285 -10.24 -11.51 -6.29
C GLY A 285 -11.54 -11.80 -5.54
N PRO A 286 -12.50 -10.86 -5.50
CA PRO A 286 -13.82 -11.12 -4.94
C PRO A 286 -14.60 -12.11 -5.83
N ASN A 287 -15.60 -12.78 -5.23
CA ASN A 287 -16.55 -13.62 -5.95
C ASN A 287 -17.63 -12.80 -6.69
N SER A 288 -17.31 -11.57 -7.10
CA SER A 288 -18.21 -10.63 -7.76
C SER A 288 -17.43 -9.75 -8.73
N GLU A 289 -18.14 -8.96 -9.55
CA GLU A 289 -17.53 -7.94 -10.42
C GLU A 289 -17.24 -6.61 -9.69
N GLN A 290 -17.50 -6.54 -8.39
CA GLN A 290 -17.24 -5.33 -7.61
C GLN A 290 -15.74 -5.08 -7.48
N GLU A 291 -15.30 -3.85 -7.74
CA GLU A 291 -13.90 -3.41 -7.58
C GLU A 291 -13.74 -2.28 -6.56
N ILE A 292 -14.81 -1.60 -6.19
CA ILE A 292 -14.79 -0.48 -5.24
C ILE A 292 -15.51 -0.89 -3.96
N PHE A 293 -14.76 -0.98 -2.86
CA PHE A 293 -15.22 -1.48 -1.57
C PHE A 293 -14.95 -0.47 -0.47
N THR A 294 -15.89 -0.26 0.41
CA THR A 294 -15.61 0.29 1.75
C THR A 294 -14.94 -0.79 2.62
N MET A 295 -14.32 -0.39 3.74
CA MET A 295 -13.71 -1.36 4.65
C MET A 295 -14.70 -2.42 5.17
N PRO A 296 -15.96 -2.09 5.58
CA PRO A 296 -16.94 -3.10 5.93
C PRO A 296 -17.26 -4.07 4.78
N GLU A 297 -17.39 -3.57 3.55
CA GLU A 297 -17.64 -4.43 2.37
C GLU A 297 -16.42 -5.33 2.06
N LEU A 298 -15.18 -4.84 2.27
CA LEU A 298 -13.98 -5.67 2.15
C LEU A 298 -13.97 -6.81 3.18
N ILE A 299 -14.32 -6.51 4.43
CA ILE A 299 -14.42 -7.52 5.51
C ILE A 299 -15.43 -8.59 5.14
N ASP A 300 -16.60 -8.20 4.67
CA ASP A 300 -17.67 -9.12 4.26
C ASP A 300 -17.29 -9.96 3.04
N ALA A 301 -16.69 -9.34 2.03
CA ALA A 301 -16.38 -9.99 0.76
C ALA A 301 -15.11 -10.88 0.82
N PHE A 302 -14.22 -10.63 1.77
CA PHE A 302 -12.91 -11.29 1.80
C PHE A 302 -13.03 -12.78 2.11
N GLU A 303 -12.56 -13.62 1.18
CA GLU A 303 -12.47 -15.08 1.34
C GLU A 303 -11.06 -15.56 1.00
N LEU A 304 -10.54 -16.51 1.79
CA LEU A 304 -9.22 -17.11 1.53
C LEU A 304 -9.15 -17.77 0.16
N SER A 305 -10.25 -18.36 -0.30
CA SER A 305 -10.36 -18.99 -1.63
C SER A 305 -10.16 -18.03 -2.80
N GLY A 306 -10.31 -16.72 -2.56
CA GLY A 306 -10.03 -15.67 -3.55
C GLY A 306 -8.54 -15.32 -3.70
N LEU A 307 -7.67 -15.84 -2.83
CA LEU A 307 -6.24 -15.55 -2.87
C LEU A 307 -5.55 -16.30 -4.03
N SER A 308 -4.72 -15.57 -4.77
CA SER A 308 -3.99 -16.09 -5.93
C SER A 308 -2.59 -16.59 -5.55
N LYS A 309 -2.18 -17.73 -6.14
CA LYS A 309 -0.80 -18.24 -6.11
C LYS A 309 0.16 -17.42 -6.98
N SER A 310 -0.39 -16.74 -7.99
CA SER A 310 0.39 -15.98 -8.95
C SER A 310 0.79 -14.61 -8.39
N PRO A 311 2.00 -14.12 -8.72
CA PRO A 311 2.40 -12.76 -8.38
C PRO A 311 1.41 -11.72 -8.88
N ALA A 312 1.14 -10.70 -8.07
CA ALA A 312 0.31 -9.57 -8.45
C ALA A 312 1.17 -8.43 -9.00
N ILE A 313 0.80 -7.87 -10.16
CA ILE A 313 1.50 -6.74 -10.76
C ILE A 313 0.87 -5.45 -10.23
N PHE A 314 1.71 -4.52 -9.79
CA PHE A 314 1.29 -3.18 -9.39
C PHE A 314 0.95 -2.36 -10.64
N ASP A 315 -0.32 -2.02 -10.81
CA ASP A 315 -0.85 -1.27 -11.94
C ASP A 315 -1.22 0.16 -11.51
N ASP A 316 -0.39 1.14 -11.88
CA ASP A 316 -0.61 2.56 -11.58
C ASP A 316 -1.90 3.10 -12.19
N GLN A 317 -2.28 2.64 -13.38
CA GLN A 317 -3.49 3.11 -14.05
C GLN A 317 -4.74 2.62 -13.31
N LYS A 318 -4.71 1.37 -12.85
CA LYS A 318 -5.79 0.81 -12.02
C LYS A 318 -5.90 1.55 -10.68
N LEU A 319 -4.78 1.85 -10.02
CA LEU A 319 -4.77 2.62 -8.79
C LEU A 319 -5.36 4.03 -9.00
N LYS A 320 -4.96 4.75 -10.05
CA LYS A 320 -5.54 6.05 -10.40
C LYS A 320 -7.04 5.97 -10.67
N ALA A 321 -7.48 4.97 -11.42
CA ALA A 321 -8.90 4.78 -11.72
C ALA A 321 -9.74 4.53 -10.44
N ILE A 322 -9.23 3.70 -9.52
CA ILE A 322 -9.85 3.46 -8.22
C ILE A 322 -9.88 4.76 -7.42
N ASN A 323 -8.78 5.51 -7.34
CA ASN A 323 -8.71 6.78 -6.62
C ASN A 323 -9.71 7.80 -7.17
N ALA A 324 -9.79 7.95 -8.48
CA ALA A 324 -10.77 8.80 -9.13
C ALA A 324 -12.22 8.39 -8.80
N ALA A 325 -12.50 7.09 -8.68
CA ALA A 325 -13.81 6.59 -8.29
C ALA A 325 -14.15 6.97 -6.84
N TYR A 326 -13.20 6.91 -5.93
CA TYR A 326 -13.37 7.38 -4.54
C TYR A 326 -13.56 8.89 -4.47
N ILE A 327 -12.75 9.67 -5.19
CA ILE A 327 -12.88 11.14 -5.25
C ILE A 327 -14.26 11.54 -5.73
N ARG A 328 -14.78 10.91 -6.78
CA ARG A 328 -16.14 11.18 -7.30
C ARG A 328 -17.27 10.88 -6.31
N LYS A 329 -17.04 9.96 -5.35
CA LYS A 329 -18.00 9.60 -4.31
C LYS A 329 -17.94 10.50 -3.07
N LEU A 330 -16.92 11.35 -2.94
CA LEU A 330 -16.84 12.27 -1.81
C LEU A 330 -18.02 13.25 -1.82
N GLU A 331 -18.54 13.55 -0.65
CA GLU A 331 -19.47 14.67 -0.48
C GLU A 331 -18.77 15.98 -0.90
N PRO A 332 -19.49 16.94 -1.52
CA PRO A 332 -18.88 18.16 -2.08
C PRO A 332 -18.01 18.92 -1.08
N GLU A 333 -18.44 19.05 0.16
CA GLU A 333 -17.67 19.74 1.21
C GLU A 333 -16.41 18.97 1.63
N ALA A 334 -16.46 17.62 1.64
CA ALA A 334 -15.29 16.79 1.90
C ALA A 334 -14.26 16.93 0.77
N PHE A 335 -14.71 16.90 -0.48
CA PHE A 335 -13.83 17.17 -1.62
C PHE A 335 -13.20 18.56 -1.52
N ARG A 336 -14.01 19.60 -1.29
CA ARG A 336 -13.53 20.97 -1.14
C ARG A 336 -12.44 21.09 -0.07
N LYS A 337 -12.65 20.51 1.11
CA LYS A 337 -11.67 20.52 2.21
C LYS A 337 -10.34 19.91 1.78
N LEU A 338 -10.35 18.82 1.01
CA LEU A 338 -9.15 18.14 0.53
C LEU A 338 -8.49 18.87 -0.66
N ALA A 339 -9.28 19.49 -1.55
CA ALA A 339 -8.80 20.15 -2.75
C ALA A 339 -8.22 21.56 -2.48
N MET A 340 -8.79 22.31 -1.52
CA MET A 340 -8.40 23.71 -1.27
C MET A 340 -6.90 23.90 -1.03
N PRO A 341 -6.16 23.07 -0.24
CA PRO A 341 -4.72 23.22 -0.09
C PRO A 341 -3.93 23.11 -1.39
N TYR A 342 -4.45 22.39 -2.38
CA TYR A 342 -3.83 22.27 -3.70
C TYR A 342 -4.23 23.41 -4.62
N ILE A 343 -5.49 23.85 -4.59
CA ILE A 343 -5.96 25.02 -5.34
C ILE A 343 -5.17 26.27 -4.92
N GLN A 344 -4.98 26.47 -3.63
CA GLN A 344 -4.27 27.64 -3.06
C GLN A 344 -2.76 27.66 -3.35
N GLN A 345 -2.19 26.62 -3.96
CA GLN A 345 -0.80 26.64 -4.43
C GLN A 345 -0.62 27.58 -5.65
N THR A 346 -1.68 27.80 -6.42
CA THR A 346 -1.64 28.59 -7.67
C THR A 346 -2.73 29.65 -7.78
N VAL A 347 -3.80 29.54 -6.98
CA VAL A 347 -4.91 30.50 -6.96
C VAL A 347 -4.86 31.28 -5.67
N HIS A 348 -4.53 32.60 -5.75
CA HIS A 348 -4.36 33.50 -4.61
C HIS A 348 -5.45 34.54 -4.51
N ARG A 349 -6.22 34.76 -5.59
CA ARG A 349 -7.35 35.69 -5.59
C ARG A 349 -8.53 35.13 -4.77
N GLU A 350 -9.27 36.03 -4.09
CA GLU A 350 -10.36 35.67 -3.18
C GLU A 350 -11.75 35.76 -3.83
N ASP A 351 -11.86 36.44 -4.98
CA ASP A 351 -13.11 36.69 -5.70
C ASP A 351 -13.52 35.56 -6.65
N VAL A 352 -12.97 34.35 -6.46
CA VAL A 352 -13.29 33.15 -7.24
C VAL A 352 -14.45 32.39 -6.59
N ASP A 353 -15.39 31.91 -7.40
CA ASP A 353 -16.38 30.94 -6.92
C ASP A 353 -15.73 29.55 -6.70
N PHE A 354 -15.15 29.38 -5.51
CA PHE A 354 -14.52 28.11 -5.14
C PHE A 354 -15.49 26.93 -5.03
N ALA A 355 -16.79 27.20 -4.78
CA ALA A 355 -17.77 26.14 -4.72
C ALA A 355 -18.02 25.56 -6.13
N LEU A 356 -18.22 26.43 -7.13
CA LEU A 356 -18.34 26.03 -8.51
C LEU A 356 -17.04 25.43 -9.04
N LEU A 357 -15.88 26.01 -8.72
CA LEU A 357 -14.57 25.46 -9.11
C LEU A 357 -14.39 24.02 -8.59
N CYS A 358 -14.66 23.77 -7.31
CA CYS A 358 -14.59 22.41 -6.76
C CYS A 358 -15.61 21.46 -7.41
N HIS A 359 -16.82 21.94 -7.70
CA HIS A 359 -17.85 21.14 -8.37
C HIS A 359 -17.40 20.65 -9.77
N VAL A 360 -16.74 21.51 -10.55
CA VAL A 360 -16.25 21.11 -11.89
C VAL A 360 -14.93 20.33 -11.86
N LEU A 361 -14.12 20.50 -10.81
CA LEU A 361 -12.88 19.74 -10.59
C LEU A 361 -13.15 18.29 -10.19
N GLN A 362 -14.04 18.06 -9.23
CA GLN A 362 -14.26 16.76 -8.59
C GLN A 362 -14.43 15.60 -9.59
N PRO A 363 -15.28 15.68 -10.61
CA PRO A 363 -15.48 14.58 -11.57
C PRO A 363 -14.23 14.23 -12.40
N ARG A 364 -13.28 15.17 -12.51
CA ARG A 364 -12.10 15.08 -13.38
C ARG A 364 -10.80 14.87 -12.62
N THR A 365 -10.83 14.99 -11.29
CA THR A 365 -9.65 14.82 -10.43
C THR A 365 -9.33 13.33 -10.28
N GLU A 366 -8.15 12.93 -10.69
CA GLU A 366 -7.59 11.60 -10.45
C GLU A 366 -6.63 11.61 -9.25
N LEU A 367 -5.84 12.68 -9.12
CA LEU A 367 -4.94 12.95 -8.02
C LEU A 367 -5.09 14.39 -7.57
N PHE A 368 -5.06 14.64 -6.26
CA PHE A 368 -5.12 16.01 -5.75
C PHE A 368 -3.89 16.84 -6.15
N THR A 369 -2.74 16.20 -6.33
CA THR A 369 -1.50 16.86 -6.79
C THR A 369 -1.57 17.38 -8.23
N ASP A 370 -2.55 16.95 -9.03
CA ASP A 370 -2.73 17.43 -10.41
C ASP A 370 -3.56 18.72 -10.46
N ILE A 371 -4.23 19.09 -9.35
CA ILE A 371 -5.12 20.27 -9.28
C ILE A 371 -4.38 21.58 -9.58
N PRO A 372 -3.19 21.87 -9.00
CA PRO A 372 -2.51 23.14 -9.25
C PRO A 372 -2.32 23.44 -10.74
N GLU A 373 -1.92 22.46 -11.54
CA GLU A 373 -1.73 22.62 -12.98
C GLU A 373 -3.05 22.82 -13.75
N GLN A 374 -4.16 22.28 -13.21
CA GLN A 374 -5.48 22.42 -13.83
C GLN A 374 -6.10 23.80 -13.61
N VAL A 375 -5.64 24.56 -12.60
CA VAL A 375 -6.24 25.84 -12.18
C VAL A 375 -5.28 27.03 -12.21
N ASP A 376 -4.03 26.86 -12.63
CA ASP A 376 -2.97 27.88 -12.66
C ASP A 376 -3.29 29.10 -13.52
N PHE A 377 -4.21 28.96 -14.48
CA PHE A 377 -4.69 30.05 -15.34
C PHE A 377 -5.65 31.02 -14.65
N ILE A 378 -6.14 30.69 -13.44
CA ILE A 378 -7.19 31.49 -12.76
C ILE A 378 -6.65 32.86 -12.36
N ASP A 379 -5.48 32.92 -11.72
CA ASP A 379 -4.88 34.20 -11.30
C ASP A 379 -4.40 35.05 -12.47
N ALA A 380 -3.84 34.42 -13.50
CA ALA A 380 -3.37 35.11 -14.68
C ALA A 380 -3.53 34.25 -15.95
N LEU A 381 -4.03 34.87 -17.03
CA LEU A 381 -4.09 34.19 -18.31
C LEU A 381 -2.66 33.90 -18.81
N PRO A 382 -2.28 32.63 -19.04
CA PRO A 382 -0.96 32.29 -19.56
C PRO A 382 -0.82 32.79 -21.03
N ASP A 383 0.42 32.91 -21.48
CA ASP A 383 0.65 33.01 -22.92
C ASP A 383 0.37 31.65 -23.58
N TYR A 384 -0.36 31.65 -24.70
CA TYR A 384 -0.79 30.41 -25.36
C TYR A 384 -0.76 30.55 -26.87
N ASP A 385 -0.59 29.44 -27.56
CA ASP A 385 -0.61 29.35 -29.04
C ASP A 385 -2.05 29.51 -29.54
N LEU A 386 -2.23 30.34 -30.57
CA LEU A 386 -3.52 30.56 -31.23
C LEU A 386 -4.06 29.31 -31.93
N GLU A 387 -3.20 28.32 -32.20
CA GLU A 387 -3.63 27.00 -32.70
C GLU A 387 -4.49 26.24 -31.67
N LEU A 388 -4.52 26.60 -30.39
CA LEU A 388 -5.46 26.06 -29.41
C LEU A 388 -6.92 26.34 -29.72
N TYR A 389 -7.21 27.36 -30.52
CA TYR A 389 -8.56 27.61 -31.03
C TYR A 389 -9.00 26.59 -32.07
N ARG A 390 -8.07 25.90 -32.75
CA ARG A 390 -8.36 24.87 -33.73
C ARG A 390 -8.82 23.59 -33.07
N HIS A 391 -10.03 23.13 -33.41
CA HIS A 391 -10.55 21.86 -32.91
C HIS A 391 -11.39 21.12 -33.95
N LYS A 392 -10.91 19.94 -34.36
CA LYS A 392 -11.53 19.17 -35.46
C LYS A 392 -13.01 18.81 -35.20
N LYS A 393 -13.32 18.30 -33.99
CA LYS A 393 -14.69 17.89 -33.65
C LYS A 393 -15.64 19.08 -33.46
N MET A 394 -15.15 20.21 -32.94
CA MET A 394 -15.93 21.44 -32.73
C MET A 394 -16.02 22.25 -34.00
N LYS A 395 -15.23 21.92 -35.02
CA LYS A 395 -15.14 22.64 -36.32
C LYS A 395 -14.73 24.09 -36.15
N THR A 396 -13.75 24.34 -35.29
CA THR A 396 -13.20 25.68 -35.04
C THR A 396 -11.81 25.82 -35.64
N THR A 397 -11.50 27.02 -36.08
CA THR A 397 -10.18 27.50 -36.52
C THR A 397 -9.91 28.86 -35.86
N PRO A 398 -8.73 29.45 -35.93
CA PRO A 398 -8.49 30.81 -35.42
C PRO A 398 -9.47 31.84 -36.03
N GLU A 399 -9.77 31.73 -37.31
CA GLU A 399 -10.68 32.66 -38.02
C GLU A 399 -12.13 32.52 -37.51
N THR A 400 -12.65 31.29 -37.41
CA THR A 400 -14.00 31.06 -36.87
C THR A 400 -14.09 31.36 -35.38
N ALA A 401 -13.00 31.20 -34.62
CA ALA A 401 -12.93 31.59 -33.23
C ALA A 401 -13.01 33.09 -33.05
N LEU A 402 -12.35 33.87 -33.90
CA LEU A 402 -12.47 35.34 -33.92
C LEU A 402 -13.94 35.76 -34.13
N GLU A 403 -14.61 35.18 -35.13
CA GLU A 403 -16.02 35.45 -35.39
C GLU A 403 -16.90 35.11 -34.16
N ALA A 404 -16.70 33.95 -33.57
CA ALA A 404 -17.44 33.50 -32.39
C ALA A 404 -17.27 34.47 -31.22
N LEU A 405 -16.02 34.84 -30.87
CA LEU A 405 -15.73 35.75 -29.77
C LEU A 405 -16.29 37.15 -29.99
N GLN A 406 -16.26 37.66 -31.21
CA GLN A 406 -16.86 38.96 -31.55
C GLN A 406 -18.39 38.97 -31.38
N LYS A 407 -19.06 37.83 -31.56
CA LYS A 407 -20.51 37.70 -31.32
C LYS A 407 -20.83 37.49 -29.82
N VAL A 408 -19.99 36.78 -29.11
CA VAL A 408 -20.14 36.48 -27.66
C VAL A 408 -19.95 37.73 -26.82
N LEU A 409 -18.96 38.57 -27.12
CA LEU A 409 -18.58 39.71 -26.29
C LEU A 409 -19.75 40.65 -25.95
N PRO A 410 -20.52 41.18 -26.93
CA PRO A 410 -21.62 42.11 -26.62
C PRO A 410 -22.75 41.45 -25.86
N VAL A 411 -23.02 40.17 -26.05
CA VAL A 411 -24.04 39.41 -25.30
C VAL A 411 -23.66 39.33 -23.85
N LEU A 412 -22.41 38.97 -23.53
CA LEU A 412 -21.92 38.90 -22.17
C LEU A 412 -21.77 40.28 -21.50
N GLU A 413 -21.41 41.31 -22.25
CA GLU A 413 -21.36 42.69 -21.73
C GLU A 413 -22.72 43.18 -21.26
N ALA A 414 -23.79 42.87 -22.01
CA ALA A 414 -25.16 43.27 -21.70
C ALA A 414 -25.79 42.49 -20.53
N LEU A 415 -25.17 41.39 -20.10
CA LEU A 415 -25.73 40.55 -19.03
C LEU A 415 -25.65 41.27 -17.67
N GLU A 416 -26.79 41.49 -17.01
CA GLU A 416 -26.84 42.13 -15.70
C GLU A 416 -26.48 41.16 -14.58
N ASP A 417 -27.11 39.97 -14.56
CA ASP A 417 -26.84 38.93 -13.62
C ASP A 417 -25.68 38.05 -14.11
N TRP A 418 -24.62 37.90 -13.29
CA TRP A 418 -23.44 37.12 -13.62
C TRP A 418 -23.34 35.85 -12.78
N ASN A 419 -23.96 34.79 -13.26
CA ASN A 419 -23.91 33.44 -12.70
C ASN A 419 -23.96 32.41 -13.84
N ALA A 420 -23.66 31.13 -13.49
CA ALA A 420 -23.58 30.07 -14.50
C ALA A 420 -24.88 29.88 -15.28
N ASP A 421 -26.05 29.99 -14.65
CA ASP A 421 -27.34 29.79 -15.30
C ASP A 421 -27.66 30.92 -16.29
N ALA A 422 -27.45 32.18 -15.90
CA ALA A 422 -27.67 33.35 -16.75
C ALA A 422 -26.69 33.36 -17.94
N ILE A 423 -25.41 33.06 -17.70
CA ILE A 423 -24.38 32.93 -18.75
C ILE A 423 -24.75 31.81 -19.74
N HIS A 424 -25.17 30.64 -19.20
CA HIS A 424 -25.63 29.52 -20.00
C HIS A 424 -26.81 29.93 -20.88
N ALA A 425 -27.86 30.52 -20.29
CA ALA A 425 -29.05 30.95 -21.05
C ALA A 425 -28.69 31.88 -22.19
N ALA A 426 -27.88 32.94 -21.94
CA ALA A 426 -27.50 33.91 -22.94
C ALA A 426 -26.65 33.32 -24.07
N LEU A 427 -25.67 32.46 -23.74
CA LEU A 427 -24.83 31.83 -24.77
C LEU A 427 -25.58 30.79 -25.61
N PHE A 428 -26.51 30.03 -25.00
CA PHE A 428 -27.31 29.05 -25.72
C PHE A 428 -28.42 29.68 -26.57
N GLU A 429 -28.97 30.84 -26.17
CA GLU A 429 -29.83 31.64 -27.01
C GLU A 429 -29.07 32.12 -28.26
N LEU A 430 -27.86 32.70 -28.07
CA LEU A 430 -26.99 33.10 -29.18
C LEU A 430 -26.64 31.92 -30.11
N ILE A 431 -26.35 30.75 -29.59
CA ILE A 431 -26.09 29.53 -30.38
C ILE A 431 -27.31 29.18 -31.25
N GLY A 432 -28.53 29.32 -30.69
CA GLY A 432 -29.79 29.09 -31.40
C GLY A 432 -30.03 30.08 -32.51
N GLU A 433 -29.81 31.38 -32.25
CA GLU A 433 -29.93 32.45 -33.24
C GLU A 433 -28.96 32.29 -34.40
N LEU A 434 -27.72 31.90 -34.10
CA LEU A 434 -26.68 31.69 -35.13
C LEU A 434 -26.84 30.36 -35.88
N GLY A 435 -27.65 29.43 -35.39
CA GLY A 435 -27.82 28.10 -35.98
C GLY A 435 -26.54 27.26 -35.99
N VAL A 436 -25.64 27.49 -35.05
CA VAL A 436 -24.34 26.80 -34.94
C VAL A 436 -24.36 25.71 -33.89
N LYS A 437 -23.34 24.81 -33.89
CA LYS A 437 -23.16 23.82 -32.84
C LYS A 437 -22.58 24.46 -31.59
N ASN A 438 -22.95 23.95 -30.40
CA ASN A 438 -22.47 24.45 -29.12
C ASN A 438 -20.94 24.59 -29.05
N GLY A 439 -20.21 23.60 -29.54
CA GLY A 439 -18.73 23.62 -29.52
C GLY A 439 -18.13 24.72 -30.42
N TRP A 440 -18.83 25.17 -31.47
CA TRP A 440 -18.37 26.24 -32.34
C TRP A 440 -18.24 27.57 -31.57
N LEU A 441 -19.14 27.80 -30.61
CA LEU A 441 -19.14 29.02 -29.80
C LEU A 441 -18.36 28.81 -28.48
N LEU A 442 -18.62 27.70 -27.77
CA LEU A 442 -18.12 27.51 -26.42
C LEU A 442 -16.64 27.13 -26.37
N TRP A 443 -16.10 26.49 -27.43
CA TRP A 443 -14.66 26.18 -27.48
C TRP A 443 -13.79 27.43 -27.54
N PRO A 444 -14.04 28.40 -28.43
CA PRO A 444 -13.34 29.67 -28.42
C PRO A 444 -13.43 30.43 -27.10
N VAL A 445 -14.62 30.49 -26.48
CA VAL A 445 -14.79 31.12 -25.17
C VAL A 445 -13.90 30.46 -24.12
N ARG A 446 -13.95 29.14 -23.99
CA ARG A 446 -13.11 28.39 -23.05
C ARG A 446 -11.63 28.65 -23.30
N THR A 447 -11.20 28.64 -24.55
CA THR A 447 -9.81 28.87 -24.94
C THR A 447 -9.35 30.27 -24.58
N ALA A 448 -10.16 31.29 -24.88
CA ALA A 448 -9.88 32.69 -24.54
C ALA A 448 -9.75 32.90 -23.02
N LEU A 449 -10.58 32.20 -22.21
CA LEU A 449 -10.61 32.33 -20.77
C LEU A 449 -9.41 31.65 -20.09
N SER A 450 -8.91 30.56 -20.65
CA SER A 450 -7.93 29.72 -19.96
C SER A 450 -6.55 29.63 -20.62
N GLY A 451 -6.48 29.78 -21.95
CA GLY A 451 -5.25 29.48 -22.68
C GLY A 451 -4.80 28.01 -22.58
N LYS A 452 -5.72 27.09 -22.23
CA LYS A 452 -5.40 25.67 -21.95
C LYS A 452 -6.14 24.74 -22.94
N SER A 453 -5.50 23.63 -23.27
CA SER A 453 -6.14 22.54 -24.04
C SER A 453 -7.18 21.77 -23.21
N PHE A 454 -6.97 21.67 -21.90
CA PHE A 454 -7.87 21.04 -20.94
C PHE A 454 -8.16 21.98 -19.78
N THR A 455 -9.41 21.98 -19.32
CA THR A 455 -9.88 22.81 -18.20
C THR A 455 -10.87 22.01 -17.35
N PRO A 456 -11.00 22.32 -16.05
CA PRO A 456 -11.97 21.66 -15.19
C PRO A 456 -13.42 21.91 -15.61
N GLY A 457 -13.74 23.11 -16.15
CA GLY A 457 -15.05 23.49 -16.64
C GLY A 457 -15.06 23.85 -18.13
N GLY A 458 -16.24 24.06 -18.70
CA GLY A 458 -16.45 24.64 -20.02
C GLY A 458 -16.43 26.18 -20.00
N GLY A 459 -16.73 26.79 -21.14
CA GLY A 459 -16.73 28.27 -21.26
C GLY A 459 -17.71 28.95 -20.30
N VAL A 460 -18.86 28.33 -20.03
CA VAL A 460 -19.90 28.88 -19.15
C VAL A 460 -19.39 28.90 -17.70
N GLU A 461 -18.94 27.76 -17.21
CA GLU A 461 -18.47 27.62 -15.83
C GLU A 461 -17.21 28.48 -15.59
N LEU A 462 -16.30 28.56 -16.57
CA LEU A 462 -15.12 29.40 -16.45
C LEU A 462 -15.46 30.90 -16.38
N CYS A 463 -16.45 31.36 -17.17
CA CYS A 463 -16.96 32.75 -17.04
C CYS A 463 -17.46 33.02 -15.62
N ALA A 464 -18.26 32.12 -15.07
CA ALA A 464 -18.80 32.28 -13.71
C ALA A 464 -17.72 32.27 -12.63
N ILE A 465 -16.72 31.37 -12.75
CA ILE A 465 -15.60 31.22 -11.82
C ILE A 465 -14.68 32.46 -11.84
N LEU A 466 -14.35 32.99 -13.01
CA LEU A 466 -13.44 34.12 -13.20
C LEU A 466 -14.10 35.49 -12.85
N GLY A 467 -15.43 35.55 -12.90
CA GLY A 467 -16.16 36.79 -12.74
C GLY A 467 -16.27 37.59 -14.04
N LYS A 468 -17.17 38.59 -14.05
CA LYS A 468 -17.54 39.33 -15.26
C LYS A 468 -16.37 40.10 -15.86
N GLU A 469 -15.70 40.91 -15.07
CA GLU A 469 -14.66 41.82 -15.54
C GLU A 469 -13.48 41.05 -16.16
N ASP A 470 -12.97 40.03 -15.46
CA ASP A 470 -11.84 39.24 -15.93
C ASP A 470 -12.22 38.44 -17.20
N SER A 471 -13.41 37.83 -17.21
CA SER A 471 -13.90 37.09 -18.38
C SER A 471 -13.97 37.96 -19.65
N LEU A 472 -14.56 39.15 -19.53
CA LEU A 472 -14.66 40.07 -20.64
C LEU A 472 -13.28 40.56 -21.10
N ASN A 473 -12.36 40.83 -20.19
CA ASN A 473 -10.99 41.25 -20.52
C ASN A 473 -10.22 40.16 -21.25
N ARG A 474 -10.34 38.89 -20.84
CA ARG A 474 -9.72 37.74 -21.50
C ARG A 474 -10.30 37.50 -22.90
N ILE A 475 -11.61 37.62 -23.04
CA ILE A 475 -12.26 37.53 -24.36
C ILE A 475 -11.78 38.65 -25.29
N ARG A 476 -11.69 39.91 -24.83
CA ARG A 476 -11.14 41.04 -25.61
C ARG A 476 -9.68 40.78 -26.01
N THR A 477 -8.88 40.24 -25.08
CA THR A 477 -7.49 39.83 -25.37
C THR A 477 -7.42 38.76 -26.45
N GLY A 478 -8.29 37.75 -26.40
CA GLY A 478 -8.40 36.69 -27.42
C GLY A 478 -8.76 37.29 -28.80
N ILE A 479 -9.74 38.20 -28.87
CA ILE A 479 -10.11 38.88 -30.09
C ILE A 479 -8.92 39.69 -30.63
N ALA A 480 -8.25 40.47 -29.80
CA ALA A 480 -7.10 41.26 -30.24
C ALA A 480 -5.97 40.41 -30.82
N ARG A 481 -5.64 39.29 -30.16
CA ARG A 481 -4.59 38.35 -30.61
C ARG A 481 -4.97 37.63 -31.91
N LEU A 482 -6.24 37.28 -32.12
CA LEU A 482 -6.71 36.62 -33.33
C LEU A 482 -6.85 37.58 -34.51
N SER A 483 -6.89 38.91 -34.27
CA SER A 483 -7.00 39.95 -35.27
C SER A 483 -5.64 40.46 -35.74
N ALA A 484 -4.56 40.15 -35.04
CA ALA A 484 -3.19 40.57 -35.34
C ALA A 484 -2.53 39.65 -36.37
#